data_d32836e4dcf657f1254737aaa588ef4e
#
_entry.id   d32836e4dcf657f1254737aaa588ef4e
#
_cell.length_a   1.000
_cell.length_b   1.000
_cell.length_c   1.000
_cell.angle_alpha   90.00
_cell.angle_beta   90.00
_cell.angle_gamma   90.00
#
_symmetry.space_group_name_H-M   'P 1'
#
loop_
_entity.id
_entity.type
_entity.pdbx_description
1 polymer ?
#
loop_
_entity_poly.entity_id
_entity_poly.type
_entity_poly.pdbx_seq_one_letter_code
_entity_poly.pdbx_strand_id
1 'polypeptide(L)'
;MPPFYANTESEVIGVPKTKNKNPAELDDDLGKYLFIQSEIYKHSFKTPTLRNIELTAPYMHNGVFETLEEVMEFYNNGGGKGLHIAPKYQTLPFDKLNLSKKEIKDIISFMKTLTDTTTAKKLY
;
A
#
# COMPACT_ATOMS: atom_id res chain seq x y z
N MET A 1 4.56 -14.03 -9.50
CA MET A 1 4.67 -12.59 -9.74
C MET A 1 6.02 -12.11 -10.23
N PRO A 2 7.14 -12.83 -9.99
CA PRO A 2 8.37 -12.48 -10.69
C PRO A 2 8.15 -12.53 -12.20
N PRO A 3 8.84 -11.66 -12.98
CA PRO A 3 9.91 -10.79 -12.53
C PRO A 3 9.47 -9.41 -12.04
N PHE A 4 8.18 -9.07 -12.15
CA PHE A 4 7.69 -7.71 -11.86
C PHE A 4 7.26 -7.52 -10.42
N TYR A 5 7.09 -8.60 -9.65
CA TYR A 5 6.62 -8.55 -8.26
C TYR A 5 5.36 -7.71 -8.10
N ALA A 6 4.40 -7.93 -9.03
CA ALA A 6 3.12 -7.24 -9.06
C ALA A 6 2.03 -8.23 -9.49
N ASN A 7 0.78 -7.83 -9.33
CA ASN A 7 -0.34 -8.58 -9.90
C ASN A 7 -1.19 -7.64 -10.75
N THR A 8 -2.11 -8.21 -11.52
CA THR A 8 -3.01 -7.44 -12.38
C THR A 8 -4.29 -7.03 -11.67
N GLU A 9 -4.48 -7.48 -10.44
CA GLU A 9 -5.68 -7.22 -9.67
C GLU A 9 -5.62 -5.87 -8.98
N SER A 10 -6.79 -5.33 -8.70
CA SER A 10 -6.95 -4.13 -7.88
C SER A 10 -7.40 -4.53 -6.49
N GLU A 11 -6.97 -3.78 -5.49
CA GLU A 11 -7.26 -4.07 -4.08
C GLU A 11 -7.85 -2.86 -3.37
N VAL A 12 -8.70 -3.12 -2.39
CA VAL A 12 -9.28 -2.11 -1.50
C VAL A 12 -8.64 -2.29 -0.13
N ILE A 13 -7.74 -1.39 0.23
CA ILE A 13 -6.97 -1.52 1.48
C ILE A 13 -7.30 -0.47 2.52
N GLY A 14 -8.10 0.54 2.17
CA GLY A 14 -8.56 1.54 3.12
C GLY A 14 -7.53 2.60 3.47
N VAL A 15 -6.91 3.22 2.46
CA VAL A 15 -5.87 4.23 2.64
C VAL A 15 -6.43 5.48 3.33
N PRO A 16 -5.80 6.00 4.41
CA PRO A 16 -6.28 7.22 5.06
C PRO A 16 -5.97 8.47 4.22
N LYS A 17 -6.76 9.51 4.43
CA LYS A 17 -6.57 10.80 3.76
C LYS A 17 -5.27 11.47 4.19
N THR A 18 -4.99 11.45 5.50
CA THR A 18 -3.76 11.97 6.07
C THR A 18 -3.26 11.01 7.15
N LYS A 19 -1.96 11.00 7.41
CA LYS A 19 -1.41 10.18 8.50
C LYS A 19 -1.53 10.91 9.84
N ASN A 20 -1.53 10.14 10.92
CA ASN A 20 -1.50 10.66 12.30
C ASN A 20 -2.72 11.51 12.69
N LYS A 21 -3.82 11.43 11.94
CA LYS A 21 -5.07 12.07 12.33
C LYS A 21 -5.90 11.12 13.20
N ASN A 22 -6.44 11.63 14.29
CA ASN A 22 -7.28 10.84 15.19
C ASN A 22 -8.59 11.59 15.45
N PRO A 23 -9.77 11.09 15.01
CA PRO A 23 -9.92 9.85 14.26
C PRO A 23 -9.42 9.98 12.82
N ALA A 24 -8.94 8.86 12.26
CA ALA A 24 -8.52 8.81 10.87
C ALA A 24 -9.72 8.99 9.93
N GLU A 25 -9.46 9.48 8.71
CA GLU A 25 -10.47 9.60 7.67
C GLU A 25 -10.03 8.84 6.44
N LEU A 26 -10.98 8.12 5.81
CA LEU A 26 -10.74 7.41 4.56
C LEU A 26 -10.54 8.44 3.43
N ASP A 27 -9.56 8.18 2.55
CA ASP A 27 -9.34 9.04 1.40
C ASP A 27 -10.56 9.04 0.47
N ASP A 28 -10.86 10.18 -0.14
CA ASP A 28 -12.07 10.37 -0.94
C ASP A 28 -11.99 9.76 -2.34
N ASP A 29 -10.79 9.43 -2.82
CA ASP A 29 -10.61 8.91 -4.17
C ASP A 29 -11.24 7.51 -4.29
N LEU A 30 -12.18 7.36 -5.20
CA LEU A 30 -12.92 6.12 -5.42
C LEU A 30 -12.18 5.13 -6.31
N GLY A 31 -11.06 5.52 -6.90
CA GLY A 31 -10.20 4.62 -7.67
C GLY A 31 -10.91 3.99 -8.87
N LYS A 32 -10.82 2.66 -8.97
CA LYS A 32 -11.39 1.91 -10.08
C LYS A 32 -12.89 2.11 -10.28
N TYR A 33 -13.63 2.48 -9.22
CA TYR A 33 -15.05 2.78 -9.32
C TYR A 33 -15.34 3.90 -10.34
N LEU A 34 -14.43 4.83 -10.51
CA LEU A 34 -14.60 5.93 -11.46
C LEU A 34 -14.69 5.46 -12.91
N PHE A 35 -14.16 4.27 -13.20
CA PHE A 35 -14.17 3.67 -14.53
C PHE A 35 -15.18 2.53 -14.65
N ILE A 36 -15.29 1.70 -13.63
CA ILE A 36 -16.21 0.57 -13.57
C ILE A 36 -17.10 0.76 -12.34
N GLN A 37 -18.31 1.26 -12.57
CA GLN A 37 -19.23 1.69 -11.51
C GLN A 37 -19.93 0.52 -10.83
N SER A 38 -19.15 -0.36 -10.22
CA SER A 38 -19.65 -1.40 -9.32
C SER A 38 -19.19 -1.10 -7.91
N GLU A 39 -20.08 -1.24 -6.95
CA GLU A 39 -19.81 -0.91 -5.55
C GLU A 39 -18.57 -1.58 -4.98
N ILE A 40 -18.28 -2.81 -5.44
CA ILE A 40 -17.12 -3.56 -4.94
C ILE A 40 -15.79 -2.89 -5.32
N TYR A 41 -15.79 -1.97 -6.31
CA TYR A 41 -14.58 -1.29 -6.76
C TYR A 41 -14.36 0.08 -6.11
N LYS A 42 -15.24 0.51 -5.21
CA LYS A 42 -15.02 1.76 -4.48
C LYS A 42 -13.75 1.67 -3.67
N HIS A 43 -12.87 2.66 -3.84
CA HIS A 43 -11.55 2.75 -3.20
C HIS A 43 -10.59 1.65 -3.63
N SER A 44 -10.81 1.04 -4.80
CA SER A 44 -9.94 0.00 -5.35
C SER A 44 -8.86 0.62 -6.23
N PHE A 45 -7.61 0.21 -6.02
CA PHE A 45 -6.46 0.68 -6.77
C PHE A 45 -5.61 -0.50 -7.22
N LYS A 46 -5.01 -0.37 -8.42
CA LYS A 46 -4.13 -1.40 -8.95
C LYS A 46 -2.92 -1.61 -8.04
N THR A 47 -2.56 -2.87 -7.82
CA THR A 47 -1.35 -3.22 -7.07
C THR A 47 -0.13 -2.94 -7.93
N PRO A 48 0.76 -2.00 -7.53
CA PRO A 48 1.96 -1.70 -8.30
C PRO A 48 3.05 -2.73 -8.10
N THR A 49 4.10 -2.65 -8.93
CA THR A 49 5.27 -3.49 -8.78
C THR A 49 6.06 -3.12 -7.52
N LEU A 50 6.74 -4.12 -6.93
CA LEU A 50 7.67 -3.88 -5.83
C LEU A 50 9.09 -3.54 -6.30
N ARG A 51 9.37 -3.63 -7.62
CA ARG A 51 10.69 -3.27 -8.14
C ARG A 51 10.94 -1.79 -7.97
N ASN A 52 12.11 -1.45 -7.44
CA ASN A 52 12.53 -0.07 -7.16
C ASN A 52 11.64 0.67 -6.16
N ILE A 53 10.88 -0.06 -5.33
CA ILE A 53 9.92 0.56 -4.42
C ILE A 53 10.59 1.51 -3.42
N GLU A 54 11.83 1.25 -3.02
CA GLU A 54 12.52 2.17 -2.09
C GLU A 54 12.79 3.55 -2.71
N LEU A 55 12.72 3.67 -4.05
CA LEU A 55 12.98 4.92 -4.76
C LEU A 55 11.70 5.68 -5.11
N THR A 56 10.52 5.14 -4.82
CA THR A 56 9.25 5.69 -5.31
C THR A 56 8.40 6.36 -4.24
N ALA A 57 8.97 6.67 -3.08
CA ALA A 57 8.25 7.42 -2.05
C ALA A 57 7.78 8.78 -2.60
N PRO A 58 6.66 9.33 -2.13
CA PRO A 58 5.76 8.77 -1.11
C PRO A 58 4.86 7.65 -1.65
N TYR A 59 4.31 6.86 -0.74
CA TYR A 59 3.58 5.64 -1.08
C TYR A 59 2.07 5.82 -1.00
N MET A 60 1.33 4.84 -1.57
CA MET A 60 -0.10 4.83 -1.79
C MET A 60 -0.50 5.79 -2.91
N HIS A 61 -1.76 5.68 -3.38
CA HIS A 61 -2.24 6.50 -4.50
C HIS A 61 -2.22 8.00 -4.19
N ASN A 62 -2.33 8.36 -2.91
CA ASN A 62 -2.35 9.75 -2.46
C ASN A 62 -1.02 10.19 -1.81
N GLY A 63 -0.02 9.32 -1.77
CA GLY A 63 1.28 9.65 -1.19
C GLY A 63 1.28 9.85 0.32
N VAL A 64 0.32 9.26 1.02
CA VAL A 64 0.14 9.51 2.46
C VAL A 64 1.28 9.01 3.33
N PHE A 65 1.99 7.96 2.91
CA PHE A 65 3.11 7.39 3.67
C PHE A 65 4.44 7.73 3.00
N GLU A 66 5.39 8.18 3.79
CA GLU A 66 6.70 8.61 3.30
C GLU A 66 7.77 7.53 3.38
N THR A 67 7.58 6.53 4.24
CA THR A 67 8.55 5.46 4.47
C THR A 67 7.94 4.08 4.31
N LEU A 68 8.78 3.09 4.00
CA LEU A 68 8.35 1.69 3.92
C LEU A 68 7.91 1.18 5.30
N GLU A 69 8.51 1.68 6.38
CA GLU A 69 8.13 1.35 7.74
C GLU A 69 6.68 1.73 8.02
N GLU A 70 6.26 2.91 7.59
CA GLU A 70 4.87 3.37 7.75
C GLU A 70 3.91 2.49 6.95
N VAL A 71 4.29 2.12 5.72
CA VAL A 71 3.50 1.21 4.88
C VAL A 71 3.32 -0.14 5.56
N MET A 72 4.41 -0.71 6.07
CA MET A 72 4.38 -2.01 6.73
C MET A 72 3.53 -1.98 8.00
N GLU A 73 3.59 -0.92 8.77
CA GLU A 73 2.77 -0.77 9.96
C GLU A 73 1.28 -0.72 9.60
N PHE A 74 0.93 0.01 8.54
CA PHE A 74 -0.44 0.08 8.04
C PHE A 74 -0.96 -1.32 7.69
N TYR A 75 -0.21 -2.10 6.92
CA TYR A 75 -0.61 -3.47 6.56
C TYR A 75 -0.65 -4.39 7.78
N ASN A 76 0.31 -4.25 8.69
CA ASN A 76 0.39 -5.10 9.87
C ASN A 76 -0.84 -4.96 10.78
N ASN A 77 -1.47 -3.80 10.77
CA ASN A 77 -2.66 -3.51 11.57
C ASN A 77 -3.98 -3.79 10.86
N GLY A 78 -3.95 -4.33 9.64
CA GLY A 78 -5.17 -4.68 8.90
C GLY A 78 -5.67 -3.59 7.96
N GLY A 79 -4.79 -2.67 7.53
CA GLY A 79 -5.16 -1.60 6.62
C GLY A 79 -6.17 -0.63 7.23
N GLY A 80 -7.19 -0.25 6.46
CA GLY A 80 -8.20 0.68 6.93
C GLY A 80 -8.95 0.21 8.16
N LYS A 81 -9.11 -1.11 8.33
CA LYS A 81 -9.75 -1.68 9.52
C LYS A 81 -8.98 -1.33 10.80
N GLY A 82 -7.65 -1.37 10.73
CA GLY A 82 -6.81 -1.01 11.88
C GLY A 82 -6.92 0.45 12.28
N LEU A 83 -7.33 1.31 11.36
CA LEU A 83 -7.56 2.73 11.59
C LEU A 83 -9.04 3.05 11.85
N HIS A 84 -9.90 2.03 11.88
CA HIS A 84 -11.36 2.17 12.05
C HIS A 84 -12.04 2.94 10.90
N ILE A 85 -11.49 2.82 9.69
CA ILE A 85 -12.00 3.48 8.48
C ILE A 85 -12.19 2.50 7.33
N ALA A 86 -12.33 1.19 7.61
CA ALA A 86 -12.43 0.18 6.58
C ALA A 86 -13.57 0.47 5.59
N PRO A 87 -13.29 0.51 4.28
CA PRO A 87 -14.36 0.56 3.29
C PRO A 87 -15.22 -0.71 3.36
N LYS A 88 -16.46 -0.59 2.89
CA LYS A 88 -17.42 -1.70 2.93
C LYS A 88 -16.89 -2.98 2.29
N TYR A 89 -16.13 -2.84 1.21
CA TYR A 89 -15.61 -3.98 0.44
C TYR A 89 -14.09 -4.07 0.50
N GLN A 90 -13.51 -3.81 1.68
CA GLN A 90 -12.07 -3.97 1.86
C GLN A 90 -11.66 -5.41 1.52
N THR A 91 -10.67 -5.52 0.63
CA THR A 91 -10.15 -6.83 0.18
C THR A 91 -8.97 -7.31 1.01
N LEU A 92 -8.26 -6.38 1.67
CA LEU A 92 -7.20 -6.74 2.59
C LEU A 92 -7.80 -7.42 3.83
N PRO A 93 -7.23 -8.53 4.34
CA PRO A 93 -7.72 -9.16 5.56
C PRO A 93 -7.78 -8.18 6.73
N PHE A 94 -8.85 -8.26 7.52
CA PHE A 94 -9.08 -7.35 8.65
C PHE A 94 -8.19 -7.65 9.84
N ASP A 95 -7.66 -8.86 9.94
CA ASP A 95 -6.87 -9.29 11.09
C ASP A 95 -5.49 -8.68 11.05
N LYS A 96 -4.97 -8.39 12.24
CA LYS A 96 -3.58 -7.98 12.37
C LYS A 96 -2.67 -9.13 11.96
N LEU A 97 -1.61 -8.81 11.23
CA LEU A 97 -0.64 -9.81 10.79
C LEU A 97 0.30 -10.22 11.93
N ASN A 98 0.39 -9.39 12.97
CA ASN A 98 1.25 -9.64 14.14
C ASN A 98 2.71 -9.86 13.77
N LEU A 99 3.19 -9.12 12.76
CA LEU A 99 4.60 -9.16 12.39
C LEU A 99 5.44 -8.50 13.47
N SER A 100 6.54 -9.14 13.83
CA SER A 100 7.51 -8.55 14.75
C SER A 100 8.30 -7.45 14.07
N LYS A 101 8.98 -6.61 14.85
CA LYS A 101 9.87 -5.58 14.31
C LYS A 101 10.94 -6.17 13.41
N LYS A 102 11.48 -7.35 13.81
CA LYS A 102 12.48 -8.05 13.01
C LYS A 102 11.91 -8.51 11.68
N GLU A 103 10.70 -9.08 11.68
CA GLU A 103 10.05 -9.53 10.45
C GLU A 103 9.77 -8.36 9.51
N ILE A 104 9.29 -7.24 10.02
CA ILE A 104 9.08 -6.02 9.23
C ILE A 104 10.38 -5.54 8.62
N LYS A 105 11.45 -5.51 9.40
CA LYS A 105 12.77 -5.11 8.94
C LYS A 105 13.28 -6.02 7.84
N ASP A 106 13.07 -7.33 7.98
CA ASP A 106 13.48 -8.32 6.99
C ASP A 106 12.72 -8.15 5.67
N ILE A 107 11.41 -7.88 5.74
CA ILE A 107 10.59 -7.62 4.55
C ILE A 107 11.07 -6.35 3.84
N ILE A 108 11.33 -5.29 4.58
CA ILE A 108 11.85 -4.04 4.00
C ILE A 108 13.21 -4.27 3.36
N SER A 109 14.08 -5.03 4.01
CA SER A 109 15.39 -5.39 3.44
C SER A 109 15.23 -6.14 2.12
N PHE A 110 14.27 -7.06 2.06
CA PHE A 110 13.96 -7.77 0.81
C PHE A 110 13.51 -6.77 -0.28
N MET A 111 12.61 -5.87 0.04
CA MET A 111 12.13 -4.87 -0.93
C MET A 111 13.28 -4.01 -1.47
N LYS A 112 14.25 -3.67 -0.62
CA LYS A 112 15.43 -2.92 -1.05
C LYS A 112 16.31 -3.70 -2.03
N THR A 113 16.31 -5.02 -1.95
CA THR A 113 17.06 -5.84 -2.91
C THR A 113 16.48 -5.79 -4.33
N LEU A 114 15.25 -5.32 -4.47
CA LEU A 114 14.58 -5.19 -5.76
C LEU A 114 14.94 -3.88 -6.48
N THR A 115 15.81 -3.07 -5.89
CA THR A 115 16.26 -1.81 -6.49
C THR A 115 17.29 -2.10 -7.58
N ASP A 116 17.01 -1.59 -8.79
CA ASP A 116 17.95 -1.69 -9.92
C ASP A 116 18.83 -0.43 -9.95
N THR A 117 19.97 -0.52 -9.27
CA THR A 117 20.90 0.61 -9.19
C THR A 117 21.54 0.97 -10.53
N THR A 118 21.68 -0.01 -11.42
CA THR A 118 22.23 0.24 -12.77
C THR A 118 21.28 1.10 -13.57
N THR A 119 19.99 0.75 -13.59
CA THR A 119 18.96 1.54 -14.27
C THR A 119 18.82 2.91 -13.63
N ALA A 120 18.80 2.98 -12.30
CA ALA A 120 18.71 4.24 -11.57
C ALA A 120 19.88 5.19 -11.92
N LYS A 121 21.11 4.65 -12.02
CA LYS A 121 22.26 5.44 -12.39
C LYS A 121 22.18 6.00 -13.81
N LYS A 122 21.55 5.25 -14.73
CA LYS A 122 21.36 5.70 -16.11
C LYS A 122 20.34 6.83 -16.22
N LEU A 123 19.36 6.86 -15.31
CA LEU A 123 18.33 7.88 -15.29
C LEU A 123 18.81 9.20 -14.71
N TYR A 124 19.85 9.15 -13.92
CA TYR A 124 20.41 10.31 -13.23
C TYR A 124 21.87 10.53 -13.63
#